data_b3df3db8f67a5c84479eb838db0a3202
#
_entry.id   b3df3db8f67a5c84479eb838db0a3202
#
_cell.length_a   1.000
_cell.length_b   1.000
_cell.length_c   1.000
_cell.angle_alpha   90.00
_cell.angle_beta   90.00
_cell.angle_gamma   90.00
#
_symmetry.space_group_name_H-M   'P 1'
#
loop_
_entity.id
_entity.type
_entity.pdbx_description
1 polymer ?
#
loop_
_entity_poly.entity_id
_entity_poly.type
_entity_poly.pdbx_seq_one_letter_code
_entity_poly.pdbx_strand_id
1 'polypeptide(L)'
;MAKFYDQLEPQLIDFINAQKMFFTGTAAENGRVNVSPKGMDSLVVLSPKKIAWLNLTGSGNETAAHLKLVNRITLMFCAFEGKPLILRVYGSAKTIHQQDPQWEEYYQTFPE
;
A
#
# COMPACT_ATOMS: atom_id res chain seq x y z
N MET A 1 4.60 22.99 3.67
CA MET A 1 3.26 23.06 3.05
C MET A 1 3.01 21.79 2.25
N ALA A 2 1.83 21.24 2.38
CA ALA A 2 1.48 20.01 1.67
C ALA A 2 1.20 20.26 0.19
N LYS A 3 1.62 19.34 -0.65
CA LYS A 3 1.26 19.32 -2.07
C LYS A 3 0.33 18.15 -2.33
N PHE A 4 -0.61 18.34 -3.24
CA PHE A 4 -1.57 17.31 -3.61
C PHE A 4 -1.38 16.92 -5.07
N TYR A 5 -1.45 15.62 -5.34
CA TYR A 5 -1.25 15.05 -6.68
C TYR A 5 -2.42 14.14 -7.01
N ASP A 6 -2.87 14.17 -8.26
CA ASP A 6 -3.94 13.29 -8.71
C ASP A 6 -3.44 11.86 -8.97
N GLN A 7 -2.15 11.70 -9.18
CA GLN A 7 -1.55 10.40 -9.45
C GLN A 7 -0.08 10.43 -9.04
N LEU A 8 0.55 9.27 -9.03
CA LEU A 8 1.97 9.15 -8.73
C LEU A 8 2.78 9.60 -9.94
N GLU A 9 3.46 10.72 -9.78
CA GLU A 9 4.40 11.22 -10.79
C GLU A 9 5.72 10.46 -10.66
N PRO A 10 6.58 10.47 -11.71
CA PRO A 10 7.81 9.66 -11.69
C PRO A 10 8.68 9.85 -10.46
N GLN A 11 8.84 11.09 -9.98
CA GLN A 11 9.66 11.33 -8.78
C GLN A 11 9.03 10.74 -7.52
N LEU A 12 7.70 10.63 -7.45
CA LEU A 12 7.02 10.01 -6.33
C LEU A 12 7.20 8.49 -6.36
N ILE A 13 7.15 7.89 -7.54
CA ILE A 13 7.40 6.47 -7.72
C ILE A 13 8.84 6.14 -7.32
N ASP A 14 9.80 6.95 -7.73
CA ASP A 14 11.20 6.78 -7.34
C ASP A 14 11.35 6.87 -5.82
N PHE A 15 10.67 7.83 -5.19
CA PHE A 15 10.69 7.97 -3.73
C PHE A 15 10.13 6.73 -3.05
N ILE A 16 8.99 6.21 -3.52
CA ILE A 16 8.38 5.00 -2.97
C ILE A 16 9.37 3.84 -3.05
N ASN A 17 9.97 3.64 -4.23
CA ASN A 17 10.86 2.50 -4.46
C ASN A 17 12.15 2.59 -3.65
N ALA A 18 12.51 3.77 -3.16
CA ALA A 18 13.71 3.96 -2.35
C ALA A 18 13.48 3.66 -0.86
N GLN A 19 12.24 3.48 -0.42
CA GLN A 19 11.95 3.26 0.99
C GLN A 19 12.11 1.79 1.36
N LYS A 20 12.50 1.54 2.63
CA LYS A 20 12.71 0.19 3.15
C LYS A 20 11.45 -0.39 3.79
N MET A 21 10.49 0.46 4.12
CA MET A 21 9.22 0.03 4.68
C MET A 21 8.15 1.06 4.39
N PHE A 22 6.90 0.64 4.50
CA PHE A 22 5.75 1.52 4.39
C PHE A 22 4.70 1.10 5.40
N PHE A 23 3.68 1.93 5.57
CA PHE A 23 2.60 1.67 6.52
C PHE A 23 1.29 1.65 5.78
N THR A 24 0.41 0.73 6.17
CA THR A 24 -0.97 0.70 5.68
C THR A 24 -1.89 1.11 6.82
N GLY A 25 -2.88 1.96 6.51
CA GLY A 25 -3.89 2.37 7.47
C GLY A 25 -5.27 2.06 6.92
N THR A 26 -6.08 1.35 7.71
CA THR A 26 -7.47 1.05 7.38
C THR A 26 -8.33 1.19 8.63
N ALA A 27 -9.64 1.36 8.42
CA ALA A 27 -10.57 1.47 9.53
C ALA A 27 -11.93 0.94 9.08
N ALA A 28 -12.64 0.32 10.02
CA ALA A 28 -14.05 0.03 9.85
C ALA A 28 -14.85 1.28 10.20
N GLU A 29 -16.15 1.27 9.95
CA GLU A 29 -17.03 2.38 10.29
C GLU A 29 -17.00 2.67 11.78
N ASN A 30 -16.97 1.60 12.59
CA ASN A 30 -16.83 1.68 14.03
C ASN A 30 -15.60 0.86 14.45
N GLY A 31 -14.92 1.31 15.51
CA GLY A 31 -13.78 0.59 16.05
C GLY A 31 -12.47 1.33 15.86
N ARG A 32 -11.38 0.61 15.96
CA ARG A 32 -10.03 1.18 15.94
C ARG A 32 -9.50 1.28 14.52
N VAL A 33 -8.67 2.29 14.30
CA VAL A 33 -7.87 2.36 13.08
C VAL A 33 -6.76 1.32 13.17
N ASN A 34 -6.59 0.55 12.09
CA ASN A 34 -5.49 -0.40 11.99
C ASN A 34 -4.34 0.24 11.23
N VAL A 35 -3.14 0.22 11.82
CA VAL A 35 -1.93 0.69 11.16
C VAL A 35 -0.89 -0.42 11.21
N SER A 36 -0.41 -0.84 10.05
CA SER A 36 0.54 -1.95 9.95
C SER A 36 1.77 -1.56 9.16
N PRO A 37 2.99 -1.86 9.67
CA PRO A 37 4.21 -1.69 8.88
C PRO A 37 4.39 -2.86 7.93
N LYS A 38 4.98 -2.58 6.75
CA LYS A 38 5.24 -3.58 5.72
C LYS A 38 6.63 -3.37 5.13
N GLY A 39 7.31 -4.45 4.79
CA GLY A 39 8.59 -4.37 4.09
C GLY A 39 8.42 -4.04 2.61
N MET A 40 9.36 -3.30 2.05
CA MET A 40 9.26 -2.84 0.66
C MET A 40 9.42 -3.94 -0.37
N ASP A 41 10.05 -5.06 -0.01
CA ASP A 41 10.13 -6.21 -0.91
C ASP A 41 8.76 -6.75 -1.30
N SER A 42 7.73 -6.38 -0.55
CA SER A 42 6.38 -6.84 -0.77
C SER A 42 5.51 -5.88 -1.59
N LEU A 43 6.07 -4.79 -2.13
CA LEU A 43 5.27 -3.77 -2.82
C LEU A 43 5.79 -3.50 -4.23
N VAL A 44 4.86 -3.31 -5.17
CA VAL A 44 5.16 -2.93 -6.56
C VAL A 44 4.21 -1.81 -6.97
N VAL A 45 4.76 -0.76 -7.58
CA VAL A 45 3.96 0.29 -8.22
C VAL A 45 3.70 -0.15 -9.66
N LEU A 46 2.46 -0.51 -9.96
CA LEU A 46 2.07 -1.04 -11.27
C LEU A 46 1.84 0.06 -12.30
N SER A 47 1.33 1.20 -11.86
CA SER A 47 1.05 2.35 -12.71
C SER A 47 0.95 3.60 -11.84
N PRO A 48 0.85 4.80 -12.43
CA PRO A 48 0.68 6.02 -11.64
C PRO A 48 -0.54 6.03 -10.71
N LYS A 49 -1.49 5.12 -10.93
CA LYS A 49 -2.71 5.04 -10.09
C LYS A 49 -2.93 3.67 -9.48
N LYS A 50 -1.93 2.77 -9.53
CA LYS A 50 -2.14 1.40 -9.06
C LYS A 50 -0.91 0.86 -8.36
N ILE A 51 -1.10 0.38 -7.13
CA ILE A 51 -0.07 -0.22 -6.30
C ILE A 51 -0.57 -1.59 -5.83
N ALA A 52 0.33 -2.57 -5.76
CA ALA A 52 0.02 -3.89 -5.21
C ALA A 52 1.06 -4.26 -4.16
N TRP A 53 0.65 -5.02 -3.14
CA TRP A 53 1.59 -5.58 -2.18
C TRP A 53 1.13 -6.96 -1.73
N LEU A 54 2.12 -7.76 -1.28
CA LEU A 54 1.86 -9.11 -0.76
C LEU A 54 1.67 -9.07 0.74
N ASN A 55 0.62 -9.74 1.22
CA ASN A 55 0.42 -9.99 2.63
C ASN A 55 1.06 -11.34 2.95
N LEU A 56 2.18 -11.31 3.66
CA LEU A 56 2.92 -12.53 3.94
C LEU A 56 2.42 -13.29 5.18
N THR A 57 1.95 -12.58 6.20
CA THR A 57 1.42 -13.23 7.41
C THR A 57 0.49 -12.32 8.19
N GLY A 58 -0.31 -12.92 9.05
CA GLY A 58 -1.13 -12.44 10.17
C GLY A 58 -1.64 -11.00 10.20
N SER A 59 -0.78 -10.03 10.05
CA SER A 59 -1.16 -8.62 10.18
C SER A 59 -2.09 -8.13 9.06
N GLY A 60 -2.23 -8.89 7.99
CA GLY A 60 -3.11 -8.54 6.88
C GLY A 60 -4.58 -8.84 7.14
N ASN A 61 -4.90 -9.66 8.15
CA ASN A 61 -6.27 -10.09 8.40
C ASN A 61 -7.19 -8.94 8.80
N GLU A 62 -6.73 -8.04 9.66
CA GLU A 62 -7.53 -6.89 10.08
C GLU A 62 -7.75 -5.92 8.93
N THR A 63 -6.72 -5.68 8.13
CA THR A 63 -6.83 -4.85 6.93
C THR A 63 -7.87 -5.43 5.97
N ALA A 64 -7.82 -6.72 5.70
CA ALA A 64 -8.77 -7.38 4.80
C ALA A 64 -10.21 -7.26 5.34
N ALA A 65 -10.39 -7.44 6.64
CA ALA A 65 -11.70 -7.31 7.27
C ALA A 65 -12.24 -5.88 7.15
N HIS A 66 -11.40 -4.88 7.38
CA HIS A 66 -11.79 -3.48 7.23
C HIS A 66 -12.21 -3.15 5.80
N LEU A 67 -11.48 -3.65 4.81
CA LEU A 67 -11.76 -3.37 3.40
C LEU A 67 -13.08 -3.97 2.92
N LYS A 68 -13.55 -5.04 3.55
CA LYS A 68 -14.88 -5.59 3.25
C LYS A 68 -15.99 -4.67 3.71
N LEU A 69 -15.77 -3.92 4.79
CA LEU A 69 -16.78 -3.04 5.38
C LEU A 69 -16.68 -1.63 4.81
N VAL A 70 -15.49 -1.09 4.72
CA VAL A 70 -15.24 0.26 4.21
C VAL A 70 -14.02 0.18 3.29
N ASN A 71 -14.23 0.35 1.99
CA ASN A 71 -13.16 0.20 1.01
C ASN A 71 -12.34 1.49 0.90
N ARG A 72 -11.62 1.79 1.97
CA ARG A 72 -10.74 2.95 2.07
C ARG A 72 -9.41 2.52 2.65
N ILE A 73 -8.32 3.00 2.06
CA ILE A 73 -6.99 2.69 2.58
C ILE A 73 -6.08 3.90 2.43
N THR A 74 -5.16 4.05 3.37
CA THR A 74 -4.07 5.01 3.28
C THR A 74 -2.77 4.25 3.35
N LEU A 75 -1.86 4.55 2.41
CA LEU A 75 -0.48 4.08 2.47
C LEU A 75 0.39 5.27 2.85
N MET A 76 1.37 5.05 3.72
CA MET A 76 2.28 6.12 4.12
C MET A 76 3.71 5.68 3.92
N PHE A 77 4.47 6.53 3.25
CA PHE A 77 5.90 6.36 3.00
C PHE A 77 6.64 7.51 3.63
N CYS A 78 7.63 7.22 4.47
CA CYS A 78 8.41 8.23 5.17
C CYS A 78 9.87 8.05 4.84
N ALA A 79 10.56 9.17 4.58
CA ALA A 79 12.00 9.14 4.41
C ALA A 79 12.67 9.01 5.77
N PHE A 80 13.43 7.93 5.98
CA PHE A 80 14.27 7.75 7.15
C PHE A 80 15.71 8.20 6.90
N GLU A 81 16.05 8.40 5.62
CA GLU A 81 17.35 8.84 5.18
C GLU A 81 17.20 9.91 4.10
N GLY A 82 18.16 10.79 3.96
CA GLY A 82 18.15 11.83 2.95
C GLY A 82 17.21 12.98 3.30
N LYS A 83 16.63 13.60 2.28
CA LYS A 83 15.72 14.73 2.48
C LYS A 83 14.43 14.26 3.16
N PRO A 84 13.98 14.99 4.18
CA PRO A 84 12.71 14.65 4.82
C PRO A 84 11.54 14.72 3.83
N LEU A 85 10.78 13.65 3.78
CA LEU A 85 9.56 13.62 2.98
C LEU A 85 8.61 12.59 3.55
N ILE A 86 7.34 12.94 3.59
CA ILE A 86 6.27 12.02 3.94
C ILE A 86 5.27 12.05 2.80
N LEU A 87 4.98 10.88 2.25
CA LEU A 87 4.00 10.72 1.18
C LEU A 87 2.86 9.85 1.67
N ARG A 88 1.64 10.34 1.53
CA ARG A 88 0.44 9.56 1.80
C ARG A 88 -0.30 9.31 0.50
N VAL A 89 -0.71 8.07 0.31
CA VAL A 89 -1.50 7.65 -0.85
C VAL A 89 -2.87 7.21 -0.34
N TYR A 90 -3.92 7.86 -0.82
CA TYR A 90 -5.28 7.55 -0.42
C TYR A 90 -5.99 6.86 -1.57
N GLY A 91 -6.75 5.82 -1.26
CA GLY A 91 -7.46 5.12 -2.31
C GLY A 91 -8.38 4.03 -1.80
N SER A 92 -8.83 3.22 -2.74
CA SER A 92 -9.57 2.01 -2.45
C SER A 92 -8.66 0.82 -2.72
N ALA A 93 -8.98 -0.32 -2.12
CA ALA A 93 -8.17 -1.52 -2.26
C ALA A 93 -9.04 -2.75 -2.40
N LYS A 94 -8.47 -3.76 -3.04
CA LYS A 94 -9.13 -5.06 -3.22
C LYS A 94 -8.15 -6.14 -2.81
N THR A 95 -8.64 -7.10 -2.02
CA THR A 95 -7.86 -8.27 -1.63
C THR A 95 -8.02 -9.34 -2.70
N ILE A 96 -6.89 -9.88 -3.17
CA ILE A 96 -6.87 -10.97 -4.13
C ILE A 96 -6.27 -12.19 -3.45
N HIS A 97 -7.02 -13.28 -3.43
CA HIS A 97 -6.61 -14.53 -2.79
C HIS A 97 -5.97 -15.47 -3.81
N GLN A 98 -5.19 -16.44 -3.32
CA GLN A 98 -4.48 -17.39 -4.18
C GLN A 98 -5.41 -18.14 -5.14
N GLN A 99 -6.64 -18.38 -4.74
CA GLN A 99 -7.62 -19.08 -5.58
C GLN A 99 -8.28 -18.18 -6.61
N ASP A 100 -8.07 -16.87 -6.54
CA ASP A 100 -8.66 -15.94 -7.51
C ASP A 100 -7.94 -16.02 -8.85
N PRO A 101 -8.68 -15.91 -9.98
CA PRO A 101 -8.04 -15.96 -11.31
C PRO A 101 -6.98 -14.90 -11.54
N GLN A 102 -7.10 -13.77 -10.84
CA GLN A 102 -6.19 -12.63 -11.00
C GLN A 102 -4.88 -12.80 -10.24
N TRP A 103 -4.78 -13.80 -9.35
CA TRP A 103 -3.62 -13.98 -8.49
C TRP A 103 -2.33 -14.11 -9.28
N GLU A 104 -2.31 -15.00 -10.27
CA GLU A 104 -1.11 -15.30 -11.04
C GLU A 104 -0.61 -14.05 -11.79
N GLU A 105 -1.54 -13.31 -12.37
CA GLU A 105 -1.22 -12.08 -13.10
C GLU A 105 -0.48 -11.07 -12.23
N TYR A 106 -0.97 -10.84 -11.00
CA TYR A 106 -0.35 -9.91 -10.10
C TYR A 106 0.90 -10.46 -9.43
N TYR A 107 0.89 -11.74 -9.09
CA TYR A 107 2.03 -12.37 -8.42
C TYR A 107 3.30 -12.30 -9.25
N GLN A 108 3.18 -12.42 -10.56
CA GLN A 108 4.31 -12.35 -11.49
C GLN A 108 4.99 -10.99 -11.52
N THR A 109 4.32 -9.93 -11.06
CA THR A 109 4.90 -8.58 -11.06
C THR A 109 5.89 -8.36 -9.91
N PHE A 110 5.91 -9.25 -8.91
CA PHE A 110 6.79 -9.11 -7.75
C PHE A 110 8.14 -9.76 -8.00
N PRO A 111 9.24 -9.17 -7.51
CA PRO A 111 10.55 -9.80 -7.58
C PRO A 111 10.59 -11.04 -6.70
N GLU A 112 11.36 -12.02 -7.10
CA GLU A 112 11.55 -13.26 -6.34
C GLU A 112 12.52 -13.07 -5.18
#